data_5df00add8677f3ec2e0701a755c89cae
#
_entry.id   5df00add8677f3ec2e0701a755c89cae
#
_cell.length_a   1.000
_cell.length_b   1.000
_cell.length_c   1.000
_cell.angle_alpha   90.00
_cell.angle_beta   90.00
_cell.angle_gamma   90.00
#
_symmetry.space_group_name_H-M   'P 1'
#
loop_
_entity.id
_entity.type
_entity.pdbx_description
1 polymer ?
#
loop_
_entity_poly.entity_id
_entity_poly.type
_entity_poly.pdbx_seq_one_letter_code
_entity_poly.pdbx_strand_id
1 'polypeptide(L)'
;TDKNTVQKKEILPKTTKEKINKELKGENQSDEANVFYNISYSGIDLSGNRYVLKSKIAKTRLENDEIIDMTEVEAVFYFKDNTKLNVSSKFGQYNNKTLDMSFKKNVKANYQKSVLFAEAAEYSNSRSLLTISDKVKVIDTKGNLKADKLLFDLKNQTLNISSVKNNNINA
;
A
#
# COMPACT_ATOMS: atom_id res chain seq x y z
N THR A 1 -8.35 15.62 -21.41
CA THR A 1 -8.75 15.32 -20.36
C THR A 1 -8.46 13.98 -19.76
N ASP A 2 -9.13 12.94 -20.13
CA ASP A 2 -8.92 11.74 -19.43
C ASP A 2 -7.64 11.10 -19.74
N LYS A 3 -6.87 11.58 -20.60
CA LYS A 3 -5.64 11.02 -20.82
C LYS A 3 -4.85 10.96 -19.62
N ASN A 4 -5.10 11.79 -18.71
CA ASN A 4 -4.31 11.73 -17.55
C ASN A 4 -4.41 10.47 -16.84
N THR A 5 -5.50 9.83 -16.92
CA THR A 5 -5.63 8.61 -16.24
C THR A 5 -4.75 7.59 -16.78
N VAL A 6 -4.47 7.70 -18.00
CA VAL A 6 -3.73 6.67 -18.59
C VAL A 6 -2.32 6.70 -18.19
N GLN A 7 -1.78 7.84 -17.98
CA GLN A 7 -0.43 7.84 -17.70
C GLN A 7 -0.08 7.30 -16.47
N LYS A 8 -0.96 7.10 -15.66
CA LYS A 8 -0.64 6.53 -14.45
C LYS A 8 0.06 5.32 -14.63
N LYS A 9 -0.23 4.59 -15.60
CA LYS A 9 0.45 3.41 -15.80
C LYS A 9 1.83 3.62 -16.15
N GLU A 10 2.13 4.75 -16.54
CA GLU A 10 3.44 4.95 -16.91
C GLU A 10 4.32 5.27 -15.85
N ILE A 11 3.93 5.20 -14.69
CA ILE A 11 4.79 5.43 -13.60
C ILE A 11 5.99 4.58 -13.65
N LEU A 12 5.85 3.37 -14.12
CA LEU A 12 6.99 2.59 -14.48
C LEU A 12 6.86 2.37 -15.97
N PRO A 13 7.48 3.20 -16.77
CA PRO A 13 7.33 3.14 -18.20
C PRO A 13 7.70 1.78 -18.76
N LYS A 14 7.03 1.38 -19.83
CA LYS A 14 7.32 0.12 -20.45
C LYS A 14 8.77 0.00 -20.85
N THR A 15 9.35 1.08 -21.35
CA THR A 15 10.75 1.06 -21.72
C THR A 15 11.66 0.76 -20.55
N THR A 16 11.34 1.30 -19.38
CA THR A 16 12.13 1.03 -18.19
C THR A 16 11.93 -0.41 -17.76
N LYS A 17 10.70 -0.90 -17.81
CA LYS A 17 10.42 -2.28 -17.48
C LYS A 17 11.16 -3.22 -18.42
N GLU A 18 11.15 -2.91 -19.70
CA GLU A 18 11.82 -3.74 -20.69
C GLU A 18 13.32 -3.76 -20.48
N LYS A 19 13.91 -2.64 -20.15
CA LYS A 19 15.34 -2.59 -19.88
C LYS A 19 15.69 -3.42 -18.67
N ILE A 20 14.93 -3.23 -17.59
CA ILE A 20 15.16 -4.00 -16.37
C ILE A 20 15.02 -5.49 -16.66
N ASN A 21 13.99 -5.86 -17.40
CA ASN A 21 13.79 -7.24 -17.75
C ASN A 21 14.96 -7.83 -18.55
N LYS A 22 15.48 -7.07 -19.49
CA LYS A 22 16.60 -7.55 -20.28
C LYS A 22 17.85 -7.75 -19.43
N GLU A 23 18.09 -6.82 -18.53
CA GLU A 23 19.23 -6.93 -17.66
C GLU A 23 19.12 -8.12 -16.71
N LEU A 24 17.95 -8.29 -16.12
CA LEU A 24 17.74 -9.38 -15.20
C LEU A 24 17.74 -10.75 -15.88
N LYS A 25 17.20 -10.81 -17.08
CA LYS A 25 17.15 -12.08 -17.79
C LYS A 25 18.53 -12.56 -18.20
N GLY A 26 19.47 -11.63 -18.38
CA GLY A 26 20.84 -12.02 -18.69
C GLY A 26 21.54 -12.66 -17.52
N GLU A 27 21.12 -12.35 -16.31
CA GLU A 27 21.78 -12.85 -15.12
C GLU A 27 21.08 -14.03 -14.50
N ASN A 28 19.76 -14.03 -14.48
CA ASN A 28 18.99 -15.06 -13.82
C ASN A 28 17.89 -15.56 -14.72
N GLN A 29 18.05 -16.73 -15.21
CA GLN A 29 17.02 -17.34 -16.03
C GLN A 29 16.02 -18.06 -15.16
N SER A 30 15.38 -17.36 -14.25
CA SER A 30 14.30 -17.96 -13.54
C SER A 30 13.07 -17.78 -14.39
N ASP A 31 12.50 -18.87 -14.84
CA ASP A 31 11.33 -18.88 -15.67
C ASP A 31 10.06 -18.48 -14.94
N GLU A 32 10.11 -18.24 -13.65
CA GLU A 32 8.92 -18.10 -12.84
C GLU A 32 8.45 -16.68 -12.61
N ALA A 33 9.32 -15.69 -12.64
CA ALA A 33 8.95 -14.32 -12.35
C ALA A 33 9.99 -13.33 -12.83
N ASN A 34 9.54 -12.13 -13.17
CA ASN A 34 10.47 -11.04 -13.41
C ASN A 34 10.67 -10.32 -12.08
N VAL A 35 11.90 -10.00 -11.75
CA VAL A 35 12.27 -9.36 -10.50
C VAL A 35 12.81 -7.97 -10.76
N PHE A 36 12.29 -7.00 -10.03
CA PHE A 36 12.70 -5.62 -10.14
C PHE A 36 13.12 -5.11 -8.76
N TYR A 37 14.03 -4.15 -8.73
CA TYR A 37 14.54 -3.59 -7.48
C TYR A 37 14.24 -2.10 -7.40
N ASN A 38 13.94 -1.62 -6.20
CA ASN A 38 13.70 -0.20 -5.93
C ASN A 38 12.62 0.39 -6.84
N ILE A 39 11.47 -0.27 -6.84
CA ILE A 39 10.36 0.10 -7.70
C ILE A 39 9.50 1.17 -7.02
N SER A 40 8.98 2.07 -7.83
CA SER A 40 8.06 3.10 -7.38
C SER A 40 6.87 3.18 -8.34
N TYR A 41 5.67 3.09 -7.78
CA TYR A 41 4.43 3.33 -8.51
C TYR A 41 3.76 4.56 -7.91
N SER A 42 3.10 5.36 -8.71
CA SER A 42 2.26 6.42 -8.18
C SER A 42 0.95 6.46 -8.92
N GLY A 43 -0.05 7.00 -8.30
CA GLY A 43 -1.38 7.10 -8.88
C GLY A 43 -2.23 8.10 -8.12
N ILE A 44 -3.50 8.15 -8.52
CA ILE A 44 -4.49 9.01 -7.89
C ILE A 44 -5.69 8.12 -7.61
N ASP A 45 -6.18 8.15 -6.38
CA ASP A 45 -7.35 7.37 -6.03
C ASP A 45 -8.63 8.06 -6.54
N LEU A 46 -9.79 7.41 -6.34
CA LEU A 46 -11.05 7.96 -6.82
C LEU A 46 -11.47 9.23 -6.09
N SER A 47 -10.89 9.53 -4.95
CA SER A 47 -11.15 10.75 -4.22
C SER A 47 -10.21 11.88 -4.60
N GLY A 48 -9.30 11.64 -5.52
CA GLY A 48 -8.33 12.62 -5.99
C GLY A 48 -7.07 12.70 -5.15
N ASN A 49 -6.88 11.79 -4.20
CA ASN A 49 -5.67 11.76 -3.40
C ASN A 49 -4.54 11.08 -4.18
N ARG A 50 -3.39 11.69 -4.16
CA ARG A 50 -2.22 11.10 -4.82
C ARG A 50 -1.57 10.11 -3.88
N TYR A 51 -1.06 9.02 -4.41
CA TYR A 51 -0.27 8.08 -3.62
C TYR A 51 1.03 7.71 -4.33
N VAL A 52 2.01 7.30 -3.54
CA VAL A 52 3.27 6.74 -4.04
C VAL A 52 3.51 5.43 -3.30
N LEU A 53 3.72 4.35 -4.03
CA LEU A 53 3.98 3.03 -3.49
C LEU A 53 5.37 2.60 -3.91
N LYS A 54 6.20 2.24 -2.94
CA LYS A 54 7.58 1.83 -3.18
C LYS A 54 7.85 0.46 -2.59
N SER A 55 8.76 -0.27 -3.19
CA SER A 55 9.27 -1.50 -2.60
C SER A 55 10.72 -1.71 -2.98
N LYS A 56 11.46 -2.43 -2.13
CA LYS A 56 12.84 -2.75 -2.44
C LYS A 56 12.91 -3.84 -3.48
N ILE A 57 12.01 -4.79 -3.42
CA ILE A 57 11.94 -5.89 -4.39
C ILE A 57 10.51 -6.04 -4.83
N ALA A 58 10.31 -6.18 -6.14
CA ALA A 58 9.00 -6.43 -6.72
C ALA A 58 9.12 -7.60 -7.71
N LYS A 59 8.15 -8.50 -7.69
CA LYS A 59 8.12 -9.65 -8.58
C LYS A 59 6.78 -9.72 -9.29
N THR A 60 6.82 -9.92 -10.59
CA THR A 60 5.61 -10.17 -11.35
C THR A 60 5.51 -11.68 -11.61
N ARG A 61 4.31 -12.19 -11.77
CA ARG A 61 4.10 -13.60 -12.06
C ARG A 61 3.87 -13.80 -13.55
N LEU A 62 4.35 -14.92 -14.08
CA LEU A 62 4.18 -15.20 -15.49
C LEU A 62 2.70 -15.40 -15.85
N GLU A 63 1.96 -16.05 -14.98
CA GLU A 63 0.56 -16.35 -15.24
C GLU A 63 -0.37 -15.20 -14.90
N ASN A 64 0.08 -14.22 -14.17
CA ASN A 64 -0.75 -13.08 -13.80
C ASN A 64 0.12 -11.87 -13.53
N ASP A 65 0.37 -11.09 -14.57
CA ASP A 65 1.22 -9.91 -14.47
C ASP A 65 0.49 -8.70 -13.85
N GLU A 66 -0.79 -8.85 -13.51
CA GLU A 66 -1.51 -7.80 -12.83
C GLU A 66 -1.10 -7.71 -11.36
N ILE A 67 -0.64 -8.82 -10.80
CA ILE A 67 -0.27 -8.88 -9.39
C ILE A 67 1.25 -8.72 -9.25
N ILE A 68 1.64 -7.76 -8.46
CA ILE A 68 3.05 -7.50 -8.17
C ILE A 68 3.27 -7.87 -6.71
N ASP A 69 4.10 -8.87 -6.46
CA ASP A 69 4.49 -9.24 -5.10
C ASP A 69 5.66 -8.37 -4.67
N MET A 70 5.58 -7.79 -3.48
CA MET A 70 6.54 -6.80 -3.01
C MET A 70 7.15 -7.17 -1.67
N THR A 71 8.40 -6.75 -1.46
CA THR A 71 9.11 -6.90 -0.20
C THR A 71 9.65 -5.54 0.23
N GLU A 72 9.54 -5.25 1.51
CA GLU A 72 9.91 -3.96 2.11
C GLU A 72 9.12 -2.86 1.41
N VAL A 73 7.86 -2.75 1.81
CA VAL A 73 6.85 -1.92 1.13
C VAL A 73 6.59 -0.64 1.92
N GLU A 74 6.45 0.44 1.19
CA GLU A 74 6.07 1.72 1.80
C GLU A 74 5.12 2.43 0.86
N ALA A 75 3.97 2.85 1.37
CA ALA A 75 3.01 3.63 0.62
C ALA A 75 2.75 4.95 1.34
N VAL A 76 2.63 6.02 0.59
CA VAL A 76 2.29 7.34 1.13
C VAL A 76 1.09 7.86 0.37
N PHE A 77 0.03 8.21 1.10
CA PHE A 77 -1.15 8.85 0.54
C PHE A 77 -1.12 10.32 0.92
N TYR A 78 -1.22 11.20 -0.06
CA TYR A 78 -1.14 12.65 0.13
C TYR A 78 -2.53 13.24 0.03
N PHE A 79 -2.95 13.92 1.07
CA PHE A 79 -4.29 14.52 1.12
C PHE A 79 -4.26 16.01 0.75
N LYS A 80 -5.42 16.53 0.40
CA LYS A 80 -5.54 17.91 -0.06
C LYS A 80 -5.20 18.93 1.02
N ASP A 81 -5.32 18.57 2.30
CA ASP A 81 -5.00 19.46 3.41
C ASP A 81 -3.52 19.41 3.80
N ASN A 82 -2.70 18.82 2.94
CA ASN A 82 -1.25 18.68 3.15
C ASN A 82 -0.86 17.69 4.24
N THR A 83 -1.79 16.92 4.76
CA THR A 83 -1.44 15.81 5.64
C THR A 83 -1.17 14.58 4.79
N LYS A 84 -0.59 13.57 5.37
CA LYS A 84 -0.30 12.32 4.67
C LYS A 84 -0.46 11.12 5.58
N LEU A 85 -0.78 10.01 4.98
CA LEU A 85 -0.86 8.71 5.65
C LEU A 85 0.28 7.86 5.10
N ASN A 86 1.17 7.40 5.98
CA ASN A 86 2.26 6.51 5.60
C ASN A 86 1.91 5.10 6.05
N VAL A 87 2.07 4.12 5.19
CA VAL A 87 1.84 2.70 5.53
C VAL A 87 3.07 1.92 5.09
N SER A 88 3.62 1.11 5.96
CA SER A 88 4.75 0.25 5.61
C SER A 88 4.53 -1.16 6.09
N SER A 89 5.17 -2.12 5.45
CA SER A 89 5.11 -3.53 5.85
C SER A 89 6.28 -4.29 5.26
N LYS A 90 6.48 -5.51 5.76
CA LYS A 90 7.53 -6.35 5.24
C LYS A 90 7.18 -6.89 3.86
N PHE A 91 5.95 -7.32 3.67
CA PHE A 91 5.47 -7.85 2.40
C PHE A 91 4.22 -7.12 1.95
N GLY A 92 3.94 -7.18 0.66
CA GLY A 92 2.72 -6.62 0.12
C GLY A 92 2.45 -7.09 -1.28
N GLN A 93 1.31 -6.69 -1.79
CA GLN A 93 0.95 -6.93 -3.19
C GLN A 93 0.30 -5.67 -3.74
N TYR A 94 0.52 -5.44 -5.01
CA TYR A 94 -0.13 -4.35 -5.72
C TYR A 94 -0.80 -4.95 -6.96
N ASN A 95 -2.08 -4.65 -7.14
CA ASN A 95 -2.78 -5.03 -8.35
C ASN A 95 -2.75 -3.83 -9.28
N ASN A 96 -1.99 -3.93 -10.36
CA ASN A 96 -1.79 -2.79 -11.24
C ASN A 96 -3.00 -2.51 -12.16
N LYS A 97 -4.02 -3.36 -12.09
CA LYS A 97 -5.24 -3.15 -12.84
C LYS A 97 -6.29 -2.46 -11.97
N THR A 98 -6.52 -2.96 -10.76
CA THR A 98 -7.50 -2.38 -9.84
C THR A 98 -6.90 -1.28 -8.97
N LEU A 99 -5.58 -1.23 -8.87
CA LEU A 99 -4.82 -0.33 -8.02
C LEU A 99 -5.02 -0.61 -6.52
N ASP A 100 -5.51 -1.79 -6.19
CA ASP A 100 -5.64 -2.23 -4.81
C ASP A 100 -4.27 -2.63 -4.27
N MET A 101 -4.08 -2.49 -2.97
CA MET A 101 -2.83 -2.85 -2.31
C MET A 101 -3.10 -3.70 -1.09
N SER A 102 -2.19 -4.62 -0.78
CA SER A 102 -2.21 -5.32 0.49
C SER A 102 -0.86 -5.18 1.16
N PHE A 103 -0.88 -5.19 2.50
CA PHE A 103 0.31 -5.04 3.33
C PHE A 103 0.27 -6.15 4.36
N LYS A 104 1.35 -6.89 4.51
CA LYS A 104 1.40 -8.00 5.44
C LYS A 104 2.72 -8.04 6.20
N LYS A 105 2.59 -8.35 7.48
CA LYS A 105 3.67 -8.54 8.42
C LYS A 105 4.33 -7.23 8.80
N ASN A 106 4.30 -6.94 10.06
CA ASN A 106 4.86 -5.73 10.66
C ASN A 106 4.31 -4.48 9.96
N VAL A 107 3.01 -4.41 9.84
CA VAL A 107 2.35 -3.25 9.26
C VAL A 107 2.41 -2.09 10.25
N LYS A 108 2.80 -0.93 9.75
CA LYS A 108 2.83 0.29 10.54
C LYS A 108 2.19 1.38 9.72
N ALA A 109 1.27 2.12 10.31
CA ALA A 109 0.64 3.26 9.66
C ALA A 109 0.78 4.50 10.53
N ASN A 110 1.14 5.61 9.92
CA ASN A 110 1.29 6.89 10.62
C ASN A 110 0.38 7.91 9.98
N TYR A 111 -0.47 8.50 10.80
CA TYR A 111 -1.32 9.60 10.35
C TYR A 111 -1.40 10.64 11.44
N GLN A 112 -0.91 11.84 11.15
CA GLN A 112 -0.83 12.93 12.12
C GLN A 112 -0.08 12.46 13.39
N LYS A 113 -0.74 12.47 14.53
CA LYS A 113 -0.10 12.10 15.81
C LYS A 113 -0.37 10.65 16.20
N SER A 114 -1.06 9.89 15.36
CA SER A 114 -1.41 8.50 15.65
C SER A 114 -0.49 7.53 14.90
N VAL A 115 -0.09 6.48 15.58
CA VAL A 115 0.69 5.40 15.01
C VAL A 115 -0.10 4.11 15.21
N LEU A 116 -0.27 3.34 14.13
CA LEU A 116 -0.99 2.09 14.18
C LEU A 116 -0.03 0.96 13.84
N PHE A 117 -0.18 -0.14 14.55
CA PHE A 117 0.58 -1.37 14.28
C PHE A 117 -0.42 -2.49 14.04
N ALA A 118 -0.12 -3.39 13.11
CA ALA A 118 -0.96 -4.54 12.81
C ALA A 118 -0.15 -5.57 12.03
N GLU A 119 -0.77 -6.70 11.70
CA GLU A 119 -0.11 -7.70 10.86
C GLU A 119 -0.66 -7.69 9.43
N ALA A 120 -1.77 -7.00 9.19
CA ALA A 120 -2.35 -6.91 7.84
C ALA A 120 -3.06 -5.58 7.61
N ALA A 121 -3.00 -5.10 6.39
CA ALA A 121 -3.82 -3.99 5.95
C ALA A 121 -4.13 -4.16 4.47
N GLU A 122 -5.31 -3.72 4.05
CA GLU A 122 -5.73 -3.80 2.67
C GLU A 122 -6.33 -2.47 2.22
N TYR A 123 -5.82 -1.94 1.13
CA TYR A 123 -6.34 -0.72 0.53
C TYR A 123 -7.16 -1.07 -0.69
N SER A 124 -8.42 -0.61 -0.70
CA SER A 124 -9.30 -0.73 -1.86
C SER A 124 -9.34 0.62 -2.56
N ASN A 125 -8.83 0.66 -3.77
CA ASN A 125 -8.80 1.89 -4.55
C ASN A 125 -10.22 2.36 -4.92
N SER A 126 -11.09 1.43 -5.27
CA SER A 126 -12.46 1.78 -5.67
C SER A 126 -13.30 2.34 -4.52
N ARG A 127 -12.95 2.03 -3.28
CA ARG A 127 -13.66 2.53 -2.12
C ARG A 127 -12.88 3.58 -1.35
N SER A 128 -11.65 3.87 -1.72
CA SER A 128 -10.74 4.78 -1.01
C SER A 128 -10.69 4.41 0.48
N LEU A 129 -10.56 3.13 0.75
CA LEU A 129 -10.67 2.59 2.10
C LEU A 129 -9.46 1.72 2.44
N LEU A 130 -8.84 1.99 3.58
CA LEU A 130 -7.78 1.14 4.12
C LEU A 130 -8.35 0.39 5.31
N THR A 131 -8.33 -0.93 5.23
CA THR A 131 -8.78 -1.80 6.32
C THR A 131 -7.53 -2.36 7.01
N ILE A 132 -7.40 -2.11 8.31
CA ILE A 132 -6.26 -2.56 9.10
C ILE A 132 -6.76 -3.64 10.04
N SER A 133 -6.12 -4.77 10.06
CA SER A 133 -6.59 -5.94 10.83
C SER A 133 -5.45 -6.76 11.37
N ASP A 134 -5.81 -7.67 12.28
CA ASP A 134 -4.90 -8.62 12.89
C ASP A 134 -3.92 -7.96 13.85
N LYS A 135 -4.21 -8.12 15.13
CA LYS A 135 -3.41 -7.59 16.24
C LYS A 135 -3.23 -6.07 16.14
N VAL A 136 -4.32 -5.37 15.93
CA VAL A 136 -4.26 -3.92 15.74
C VAL A 136 -4.05 -3.21 17.06
N LYS A 137 -3.06 -2.29 17.06
CA LYS A 137 -2.77 -1.44 18.21
C LYS A 137 -2.61 -0.02 17.71
N VAL A 138 -3.32 0.91 18.34
CA VAL A 138 -3.21 2.33 18.03
C VAL A 138 -2.56 3.03 19.20
N ILE A 139 -1.57 3.85 18.92
CA ILE A 139 -0.91 4.70 19.91
C ILE A 139 -1.15 6.14 19.51
N ASP A 140 -1.78 6.88 20.38
CA ASP A 140 -2.10 8.27 20.14
C ASP A 140 -1.74 9.08 21.39
N THR A 141 -1.67 10.39 21.26
CA THR A 141 -1.38 11.25 22.41
C THR A 141 -2.45 11.14 23.51
N LYS A 142 -3.67 10.70 23.14
CA LYS A 142 -4.78 10.56 24.08
C LYS A 142 -4.87 9.18 24.73
N GLY A 143 -4.04 8.25 24.34
CA GLY A 143 -4.05 6.91 24.89
C GLY A 143 -3.80 5.82 23.86
N ASN A 144 -3.87 4.59 24.32
CA ASN A 144 -3.64 3.40 23.48
C ASN A 144 -4.91 2.60 23.35
N LEU A 145 -5.10 2.00 22.18
CA LEU A 145 -6.27 1.21 21.89
C LEU A 145 -5.84 -0.08 21.19
N LYS A 146 -6.45 -1.21 21.57
CA LYS A 146 -6.30 -2.46 20.84
C LYS A 146 -7.63 -2.75 20.18
N ALA A 147 -7.58 -3.21 18.94
CA ALA A 147 -8.79 -3.48 18.18
C ALA A 147 -8.60 -4.72 17.31
N ASP A 148 -9.68 -5.28 16.84
CA ASP A 148 -9.61 -6.37 15.87
C ASP A 148 -9.45 -5.80 14.47
N LYS A 149 -10.11 -4.69 14.19
CA LYS A 149 -10.13 -4.10 12.87
C LYS A 149 -10.38 -2.60 12.93
N LEU A 150 -9.66 -1.87 12.12
CA LEU A 150 -9.87 -0.44 11.95
C LEU A 150 -10.07 -0.13 10.48
N LEU A 151 -10.91 0.85 10.20
CA LEU A 151 -11.16 1.31 8.85
C LEU A 151 -10.72 2.75 8.73
N PHE A 152 -9.82 3.02 7.81
CA PHE A 152 -9.41 4.39 7.52
C PHE A 152 -10.05 4.79 6.18
N ASP A 153 -10.98 5.73 6.26
CA ASP A 153 -11.67 6.25 5.09
C ASP A 153 -10.81 7.38 4.52
N LEU A 154 -10.15 7.14 3.39
CA LEU A 154 -9.26 8.12 2.81
C LEU A 154 -10.01 9.30 2.21
N LYS A 155 -11.26 9.10 1.82
CA LYS A 155 -12.06 10.17 1.26
C LYS A 155 -12.39 11.21 2.31
N ASN A 156 -12.82 10.76 3.49
CA ASN A 156 -13.22 11.65 4.57
C ASN A 156 -12.11 11.84 5.61
N GLN A 157 -11.01 11.16 5.46
CA GLN A 157 -9.88 11.20 6.38
C GLN A 157 -10.30 10.89 7.82
N THR A 158 -11.09 9.84 7.98
CA THR A 158 -11.60 9.41 9.28
C THR A 158 -11.17 7.99 9.60
N LEU A 159 -10.84 7.75 10.87
CA LEU A 159 -10.47 6.44 11.35
C LEU A 159 -11.60 5.90 12.21
N ASN A 160 -12.15 4.76 11.82
CA ASN A 160 -13.27 4.14 12.50
C ASN A 160 -12.89 2.78 13.05
N ILE A 161 -13.28 2.50 14.30
CA ILE A 161 -13.04 1.21 14.90
C ILE A 161 -14.19 0.32 14.50
N SER A 162 -13.88 -0.79 13.86
CA SER A 162 -14.90 -1.74 13.43
C SER A 162 -15.25 -2.71 14.55
N SER A 163 -14.28 -3.16 15.32
CA SER A 163 -14.49 -4.01 16.47
C SER A 163 -13.36 -3.85 17.46
N VAL A 164 -13.66 -4.04 18.74
CA VAL A 164 -12.67 -3.90 19.80
C VAL A 164 -12.66 -5.19 20.61
N LYS A 165 -11.46 -5.71 20.86
CA LYS A 165 -11.29 -6.91 21.67
C LYS A 165 -11.36 -6.56 23.13
N ASN A 166 -12.39 -7.11 23.79
CA ASN A 166 -12.42 -7.20 25.27
C ASN A 166 -11.75 -6.10 26.07
N ASN A 167 -12.35 -4.95 26.16
CA ASN A 167 -11.91 -3.94 27.13
C ASN A 167 -10.44 -3.56 27.14
N ASN A 168 -9.80 -3.59 26.03
CA ASN A 168 -8.40 -3.26 25.94
C ASN A 168 -8.16 -1.80 25.57
N ILE A 169 -8.92 -0.92 26.12
CA ILE A 169 -8.71 0.50 25.94
C ILE A 169 -7.92 0.98 27.13
N ASN A 170 -6.73 1.50 26.86
CA ASN A 170 -5.88 2.02 27.92
C ASN A 170 -5.73 3.51 27.71
N ALA A 171 -6.14 4.24 28.64
CA ALA A 171 -6.08 5.68 28.56
C ALA A 171 -4.69 6.18 28.98
#